data_54477f88b0cddd94c312fc0d18feeb00
#
_entry.id   54477f88b0cddd94c312fc0d18feeb00
#
_cell.length_a   1.000
_cell.length_b   1.000
_cell.length_c   1.000
_cell.angle_alpha   90.00
_cell.angle_beta   90.00
_cell.angle_gamma   90.00
#
_symmetry.space_group_name_H-M   'P 1'
#
loop_
_entity.id
_entity.type
_entity.pdbx_description
1 polymer ?
#
loop_
_entity_poly.entity_id
_entity_poly.type
_entity_poly.pdbx_seq_one_letter_code
_entity_poly.pdbx_strand_id
1 'polypeptide(L)'
;MTVLGATGKTGRHVVAQAVERGWVVRAAGRRAAGAGEFVAFDWDDESTWHPAFAGADAAYVVIPFNHAGAPEKAPDVIRAAAAAGVARIALLSTIDVDHAPDDDPTKVAEQTLLSLPVEAALIRPTWFLDNFTVGSFRGMLDTGELRLPAGEAPFPFVDTRDIAAVAVAALAPDGPTGPLPVTGPESVTHHAVAEALEAALGRPFRYIPVPAAEFIALLESRGFTHSYGDFLADALGKVANGSFVIPVADTVERHCGRRAYTPAEFARHFAQS
;
A
#
# COMPACT_ATOMS: atom_id res chain seq x y z
N MET A 1 -12.70 -14.10 6.08
CA MET A 1 -11.45 -13.76 5.40
C MET A 1 -10.33 -13.45 6.39
N THR A 2 -9.05 -13.58 5.96
CA THR A 2 -7.88 -13.18 6.75
C THR A 2 -7.22 -11.94 6.13
N VAL A 3 -6.77 -10.99 6.96
CA VAL A 3 -6.08 -9.76 6.54
C VAL A 3 -4.71 -9.72 7.21
N LEU A 4 -3.63 -9.91 6.42
CA LEU A 4 -2.28 -9.65 6.88
C LEU A 4 -2.02 -8.15 6.97
N GLY A 5 -1.21 -7.72 7.94
CA GLY A 5 -0.91 -6.31 8.14
C GLY A 5 -2.13 -5.47 8.52
N ALA A 6 -3.07 -6.03 9.29
CA ALA A 6 -4.34 -5.42 9.69
C ALA A 6 -4.23 -4.05 10.39
N THR A 7 -3.06 -3.73 10.95
CA THR A 7 -2.75 -2.42 11.58
C THR A 7 -2.00 -1.47 10.65
N GLY A 8 -1.67 -1.91 9.43
CA GLY A 8 -0.91 -1.14 8.45
C GLY A 8 -1.76 -0.09 7.71
N LYS A 9 -1.10 0.66 6.81
CA LYS A 9 -1.75 1.75 6.04
C LYS A 9 -2.96 1.28 5.25
N THR A 10 -2.87 0.16 4.55
CA THR A 10 -3.96 -0.40 3.74
C THR A 10 -4.80 -1.39 4.53
N GLY A 11 -4.16 -2.31 5.28
CA GLY A 11 -4.85 -3.40 5.98
C GLY A 11 -5.91 -2.92 6.98
N ARG A 12 -5.67 -1.81 7.71
CA ARG A 12 -6.67 -1.23 8.62
C ARG A 12 -7.97 -0.86 7.89
N HIS A 13 -7.86 -0.33 6.66
CA HIS A 13 -9.01 0.04 5.85
C HIS A 13 -9.68 -1.19 5.21
N VAL A 14 -8.89 -2.21 4.83
CA VAL A 14 -9.44 -3.50 4.39
C VAL A 14 -10.27 -4.14 5.50
N VAL A 15 -9.75 -4.18 6.73
CA VAL A 15 -10.49 -4.68 7.90
C VAL A 15 -11.78 -3.89 8.10
N ALA A 16 -11.69 -2.56 8.18
CA ALA A 16 -12.85 -1.71 8.43
C ALA A 16 -13.94 -1.91 7.37
N GLN A 17 -13.59 -1.80 6.09
CA GLN A 17 -14.54 -1.91 4.98
C GLN A 17 -15.13 -3.33 4.85
N ALA A 18 -14.37 -4.38 5.16
CA ALA A 18 -14.88 -5.75 5.16
C ALA A 18 -15.86 -5.98 6.33
N VAL A 19 -15.57 -5.46 7.52
CA VAL A 19 -16.48 -5.50 8.68
C VAL A 19 -17.78 -4.73 8.39
N GLU A 20 -17.69 -3.54 7.78
CA GLU A 20 -18.86 -2.75 7.36
C GLU A 20 -19.77 -3.51 6.38
N ARG A 21 -19.20 -4.41 5.57
CA ARG A 21 -19.95 -5.32 4.69
C ARG A 21 -20.52 -6.55 5.40
N GLY A 22 -20.33 -6.66 6.71
CA GLY A 22 -20.80 -7.79 7.53
C GLY A 22 -19.93 -9.06 7.40
N TRP A 23 -18.71 -8.95 6.88
CA TRP A 23 -17.82 -10.09 6.75
C TRP A 23 -17.17 -10.45 8.09
N VAL A 24 -16.95 -11.74 8.32
CA VAL A 24 -16.11 -12.22 9.43
C VAL A 24 -14.65 -12.01 9.04
N VAL A 25 -13.96 -11.11 9.76
CA VAL A 25 -12.59 -10.70 9.47
C VAL A 25 -11.64 -11.16 10.57
N ARG A 26 -10.60 -11.90 10.18
CA ARG A 26 -9.47 -12.28 11.02
C ARG A 26 -8.33 -11.32 10.76
N ALA A 27 -8.03 -10.48 11.75
CA ALA A 27 -6.97 -9.50 11.72
C ALA A 27 -5.64 -10.15 12.12
N ALA A 28 -4.84 -10.53 11.13
CA ALA A 28 -3.62 -11.29 11.35
C ALA A 28 -2.41 -10.38 11.61
N GLY A 29 -1.66 -10.70 12.66
CA GLY A 29 -0.48 -9.95 13.05
C GLY A 29 0.10 -10.38 14.40
N ARG A 30 1.12 -9.65 14.87
CA ARG A 30 1.77 -9.89 16.17
C ARG A 30 1.00 -9.30 17.35
N ARG A 31 0.04 -8.43 17.09
CA ARG A 31 -0.80 -7.76 18.11
C ARG A 31 -2.21 -7.57 17.56
N ALA A 32 -3.18 -7.52 18.46
CA ALA A 32 -4.56 -7.25 18.08
C ALA A 32 -4.70 -5.90 17.36
N ALA A 33 -5.52 -5.88 16.31
CA ALA A 33 -6.00 -4.68 15.65
C ALA A 33 -7.30 -4.20 16.33
N GLY A 34 -7.69 -2.93 16.07
CA GLY A 34 -8.89 -2.36 16.69
C GLY A 34 -10.22 -2.99 16.24
N ALA A 35 -10.24 -3.68 15.08
CA ALA A 35 -11.42 -4.35 14.52
C ALA A 35 -11.04 -5.72 13.96
N GLY A 36 -12.05 -6.61 13.83
CA GLY A 36 -11.83 -8.01 13.43
C GLY A 36 -11.36 -8.90 14.58
N GLU A 37 -11.42 -10.21 14.36
CA GLU A 37 -10.92 -11.21 15.29
C GLU A 37 -9.40 -11.31 15.18
N PHE A 38 -8.68 -11.15 16.28
CA PHE A 38 -7.23 -11.32 16.28
C PHE A 38 -6.83 -12.76 15.98
N VAL A 39 -5.87 -12.93 15.07
CA VAL A 39 -5.16 -14.19 14.87
C VAL A 39 -3.65 -13.94 14.83
N ALA A 40 -2.89 -14.80 15.52
CA ALA A 40 -1.43 -14.67 15.54
C ALA A 40 -0.85 -14.95 14.15
N PHE A 41 0.02 -14.05 13.69
CA PHE A 41 0.80 -14.20 12.49
C PHE A 41 2.13 -13.47 12.66
N ASP A 42 3.22 -14.16 12.44
CA ASP A 42 4.56 -13.59 12.42
C ASP A 42 5.31 -14.06 11.17
N TRP A 43 5.94 -13.13 10.46
CA TRP A 43 6.77 -13.42 9.30
C TRP A 43 7.98 -14.30 9.64
N ASP A 44 8.44 -14.26 10.88
CA ASP A 44 9.61 -15.03 11.36
C ASP A 44 9.23 -16.36 12.03
N ASP A 45 7.94 -16.65 12.20
CA ASP A 45 7.44 -17.90 12.79
C ASP A 45 6.48 -18.60 11.81
N GLU A 46 7.02 -19.53 11.02
CA GLU A 46 6.27 -20.31 10.03
C GLU A 46 5.11 -21.12 10.65
N SER A 47 5.22 -21.49 11.94
CA SER A 47 4.16 -22.22 12.64
C SER A 47 2.86 -21.42 12.75
N THR A 48 2.92 -20.08 12.61
CA THR A 48 1.76 -19.18 12.65
C THR A 48 1.06 -19.04 11.31
N TRP A 49 1.70 -19.38 10.18
CA TRP A 49 1.18 -19.04 8.86
C TRP A 49 -0.08 -19.82 8.51
N HIS A 50 0.01 -21.16 8.48
CA HIS A 50 -1.17 -21.99 8.16
C HIS A 50 -2.36 -21.73 9.12
N PRO A 51 -2.18 -21.66 10.46
CA PRO A 51 -3.28 -21.35 11.37
C PRO A 51 -3.95 -19.99 11.13
N ALA A 52 -3.19 -18.99 10.68
CA ALA A 52 -3.73 -17.68 10.35
C ALA A 52 -4.75 -17.72 9.20
N PHE A 53 -4.59 -18.65 8.25
CA PHE A 53 -5.46 -18.79 7.09
C PHE A 53 -6.52 -19.89 7.24
N ALA A 54 -6.37 -20.83 8.16
CA ALA A 54 -7.26 -21.98 8.30
C ALA A 54 -8.72 -21.56 8.47
N GLY A 55 -9.60 -22.05 7.58
CA GLY A 55 -11.04 -21.74 7.59
C GLY A 55 -11.40 -20.34 7.03
N ALA A 56 -10.45 -19.65 6.37
CA ALA A 56 -10.74 -18.44 5.64
C ALA A 56 -10.99 -18.74 4.16
N ASP A 57 -12.05 -18.21 3.58
CA ASP A 57 -12.36 -18.33 2.15
C ASP A 57 -11.48 -17.41 1.29
N ALA A 58 -11.07 -16.27 1.86
CA ALA A 58 -10.32 -15.23 1.16
C ALA A 58 -9.22 -14.63 2.05
N ALA A 59 -8.15 -14.11 1.42
CA ALA A 59 -7.06 -13.45 2.15
C ALA A 59 -6.58 -12.17 1.44
N TYR A 60 -6.30 -11.15 2.23
CA TYR A 60 -5.52 -9.98 1.81
C TYR A 60 -4.08 -10.14 2.31
N VAL A 61 -3.13 -10.11 1.38
CA VAL A 61 -1.70 -10.27 1.66
C VAL A 61 -0.97 -8.97 1.35
N VAL A 62 -0.21 -8.47 2.31
CA VAL A 62 0.69 -7.31 2.16
C VAL A 62 2.09 -7.70 2.62
N ILE A 63 3.08 -7.42 1.79
CA ILE A 63 4.49 -7.70 2.09
C ILE A 63 5.09 -6.49 2.81
N PRO A 64 5.59 -6.63 4.06
CA PRO A 64 6.18 -5.51 4.78
C PRO A 64 7.66 -5.33 4.37
N PHE A 65 7.94 -4.43 3.43
CA PHE A 65 9.30 -4.14 2.95
C PHE A 65 10.26 -3.57 4.01
N ASN A 66 9.72 -3.08 5.12
CA ASN A 66 10.51 -2.63 6.27
C ASN A 66 10.81 -3.74 7.29
N HIS A 67 10.47 -5.00 6.96
CA HIS A 67 10.76 -6.18 7.78
C HIS A 67 11.75 -7.06 7.03
N ALA A 68 12.95 -7.22 7.60
CA ALA A 68 14.01 -8.02 6.99
C ALA A 68 13.55 -9.49 6.76
N GLY A 69 13.72 -9.98 5.55
CA GLY A 69 13.38 -11.36 5.16
C GLY A 69 11.90 -11.60 4.83
N ALA A 70 10.98 -10.67 5.10
CA ALA A 70 9.57 -10.86 4.76
C ALA A 70 9.32 -10.87 3.23
N PRO A 71 9.99 -10.04 2.41
CA PRO A 71 9.84 -10.10 0.97
C PRO A 71 10.21 -11.49 0.39
N GLU A 72 11.31 -12.07 0.86
CA GLU A 72 11.80 -13.38 0.42
C GLU A 72 10.89 -14.53 0.87
N LYS A 73 10.20 -14.37 2.01
CA LYS A 73 9.24 -15.36 2.55
C LYS A 73 7.83 -15.24 1.95
N ALA A 74 7.53 -14.14 1.25
CA ALA A 74 6.19 -13.90 0.72
C ALA A 74 5.65 -15.05 -0.17
N PRO A 75 6.45 -15.67 -1.05
CA PRO A 75 6.01 -16.85 -1.82
C PRO A 75 5.53 -17.99 -0.94
N ASP A 76 6.21 -18.27 0.17
CA ASP A 76 5.88 -19.39 1.06
C ASP A 76 4.64 -19.08 1.91
N VAL A 77 4.46 -17.83 2.35
CA VAL A 77 3.23 -17.38 3.00
C VAL A 77 2.03 -17.49 2.07
N ILE A 78 2.17 -17.13 0.78
CA ILE A 78 1.12 -17.26 -0.23
C ILE A 78 0.77 -18.74 -0.47
N ARG A 79 1.77 -19.62 -0.55
CA ARG A 79 1.55 -21.09 -0.64
C ARG A 79 0.85 -21.63 0.60
N ALA A 80 1.23 -21.16 1.80
CA ALA A 80 0.58 -21.56 3.05
C ALA A 80 -0.90 -21.15 3.10
N ALA A 81 -1.24 -19.96 2.57
CA ALA A 81 -2.63 -19.52 2.44
C ALA A 81 -3.44 -20.46 1.52
N ALA A 82 -2.91 -20.76 0.34
CA ALA A 82 -3.56 -21.69 -0.61
C ALA A 82 -3.70 -23.09 -0.02
N ALA A 83 -2.66 -23.61 0.65
CA ALA A 83 -2.68 -24.91 1.29
C ALA A 83 -3.67 -24.99 2.47
N ALA A 84 -3.96 -23.86 3.13
CA ALA A 84 -5.00 -23.77 4.17
C ALA A 84 -6.43 -23.70 3.61
N GLY A 85 -6.61 -23.76 2.28
CA GLY A 85 -7.91 -23.77 1.62
C GLY A 85 -8.44 -22.39 1.23
N VAL A 86 -7.63 -21.34 1.28
CA VAL A 86 -8.03 -20.02 0.80
C VAL A 86 -8.25 -20.09 -0.71
N ALA A 87 -9.47 -19.79 -1.15
CA ALA A 87 -9.86 -19.87 -2.57
C ALA A 87 -9.56 -18.59 -3.34
N ARG A 88 -9.43 -17.44 -2.65
CA ARG A 88 -9.26 -16.13 -3.27
C ARG A 88 -8.23 -15.29 -2.51
N ILE A 89 -7.22 -14.76 -3.20
CA ILE A 89 -6.14 -13.98 -2.60
C ILE A 89 -5.98 -12.65 -3.34
N ALA A 90 -6.05 -11.55 -2.60
CA ALA A 90 -5.66 -10.22 -3.07
C ALA A 90 -4.27 -9.88 -2.52
N LEU A 91 -3.28 -9.78 -3.39
CA LEU A 91 -1.91 -9.39 -3.05
C LEU A 91 -1.72 -7.89 -3.30
N LEU A 92 -1.26 -7.15 -2.31
CA LEU A 92 -0.79 -5.79 -2.49
C LEU A 92 0.59 -5.83 -3.16
N SER A 93 0.62 -5.38 -4.39
CA SER A 93 1.78 -5.28 -5.26
C SER A 93 2.15 -3.81 -5.52
N THR A 94 2.80 -3.52 -6.64
CA THR A 94 3.15 -2.17 -7.10
C THR A 94 2.79 -1.96 -8.56
N ILE A 95 2.53 -0.71 -8.96
CA ILE A 95 2.13 -0.37 -10.33
C ILE A 95 3.23 -0.66 -11.37
N ASP A 96 4.49 -0.65 -10.95
CA ASP A 96 5.67 -0.80 -11.81
C ASP A 96 6.26 -2.22 -11.83
N VAL A 97 5.61 -3.18 -11.21
CA VAL A 97 6.11 -4.55 -11.06
C VAL A 97 6.49 -5.24 -12.39
N ASP A 98 5.80 -4.90 -13.49
CA ASP A 98 6.11 -5.46 -14.80
C ASP A 98 7.50 -5.04 -15.31
N HIS A 99 8.01 -3.89 -14.85
CA HIS A 99 9.32 -3.34 -15.18
C HIS A 99 10.41 -3.73 -14.16
N ALA A 100 10.03 -4.39 -13.08
CA ALA A 100 10.97 -4.86 -12.07
C ALA A 100 11.81 -6.04 -12.59
N PRO A 101 13.03 -6.26 -12.09
CA PRO A 101 13.83 -7.46 -12.36
C PRO A 101 13.04 -8.75 -12.03
N ASP A 102 13.42 -9.86 -12.67
CA ASP A 102 12.69 -11.13 -12.48
C ASP A 102 12.86 -11.72 -11.08
N ASP A 103 13.91 -11.31 -10.38
CA ASP A 103 14.18 -11.66 -8.97
C ASP A 103 13.63 -10.63 -7.96
N ASP A 104 12.92 -9.61 -8.42
CA ASP A 104 12.23 -8.68 -7.52
C ASP A 104 11.22 -9.43 -6.65
N PRO A 105 11.27 -9.29 -5.32
CA PRO A 105 10.42 -10.05 -4.41
C PRO A 105 8.91 -9.88 -4.67
N THR A 106 8.47 -8.69 -5.09
CA THR A 106 7.06 -8.44 -5.41
C THR A 106 6.65 -9.20 -6.66
N LYS A 107 7.51 -9.16 -7.69
CA LYS A 107 7.30 -9.88 -8.94
C LYS A 107 7.26 -11.39 -8.71
N VAL A 108 8.20 -11.91 -7.91
CA VAL A 108 8.24 -13.33 -7.52
C VAL A 108 6.97 -13.72 -6.74
N ALA A 109 6.49 -12.87 -5.84
CA ALA A 109 5.25 -13.10 -5.11
C ALA A 109 4.02 -13.13 -6.03
N GLU A 110 3.91 -12.21 -7.00
CA GLU A 110 2.84 -12.25 -8.03
C GLU A 110 2.89 -13.52 -8.86
N GLN A 111 4.06 -13.89 -9.38
CA GLN A 111 4.25 -15.11 -10.17
C GLN A 111 3.89 -16.36 -9.35
N THR A 112 4.27 -16.41 -8.09
CA THR A 112 3.89 -17.49 -7.18
C THR A 112 2.37 -17.56 -7.05
N LEU A 113 1.71 -16.45 -6.75
CA LEU A 113 0.26 -16.40 -6.60
C LEU A 113 -0.45 -16.86 -7.88
N LEU A 114 -0.01 -16.40 -9.04
CA LEU A 114 -0.58 -16.77 -10.35
C LEU A 114 -0.37 -18.25 -10.71
N SER A 115 0.62 -18.94 -10.12
CA SER A 115 0.88 -20.37 -10.34
C SER A 115 -0.01 -21.29 -9.51
N LEU A 116 -0.75 -20.77 -8.54
CA LEU A 116 -1.58 -21.53 -7.61
C LEU A 116 -3.03 -21.65 -8.12
N PRO A 117 -3.76 -22.72 -7.74
CA PRO A 117 -5.15 -22.93 -8.13
C PRO A 117 -6.10 -22.10 -7.27
N VAL A 118 -5.87 -20.78 -7.19
CA VAL A 118 -6.68 -19.81 -6.44
C VAL A 118 -7.05 -18.65 -7.34
N GLU A 119 -8.11 -17.93 -7.01
CA GLU A 119 -8.45 -16.71 -7.70
C GLU A 119 -7.55 -15.57 -7.21
N ALA A 120 -6.70 -15.09 -8.10
CA ALA A 120 -5.66 -14.12 -7.80
C ALA A 120 -6.05 -12.70 -8.21
N ALA A 121 -6.01 -11.74 -7.29
CA ALA A 121 -6.12 -10.31 -7.57
C ALA A 121 -4.80 -9.62 -7.21
N LEU A 122 -4.20 -8.95 -8.17
CA LEU A 122 -2.94 -8.25 -8.02
C LEU A 122 -3.23 -6.75 -7.88
N ILE A 123 -3.31 -6.27 -6.66
CA ILE A 123 -3.62 -4.86 -6.37
C ILE A 123 -2.33 -4.07 -6.61
N ARG A 124 -2.29 -3.29 -7.69
CA ARG A 124 -1.10 -2.56 -8.14
C ARG A 124 -1.28 -1.05 -7.98
N PRO A 125 -1.09 -0.51 -6.77
CA PRO A 125 -1.27 0.91 -6.51
C PRO A 125 -0.09 1.74 -6.96
N THR A 126 -0.36 3.03 -7.14
CA THR A 126 0.64 4.11 -7.18
C THR A 126 1.06 4.54 -5.78
N TRP A 127 1.85 5.62 -5.66
CA TRP A 127 2.28 6.16 -4.37
C TRP A 127 1.09 6.61 -3.51
N PHE A 128 1.14 6.21 -2.23
CA PHE A 128 0.07 6.49 -1.27
C PHE A 128 0.14 7.92 -0.77
N LEU A 129 -1.00 8.62 -0.77
CA LEU A 129 -1.15 9.91 -0.08
C LEU A 129 -0.84 9.79 1.43
N ASP A 130 -1.13 8.65 2.04
CA ASP A 130 -0.79 8.34 3.44
C ASP A 130 0.71 8.43 3.74
N ASN A 131 1.60 8.31 2.75
CA ASN A 131 3.04 8.44 2.97
C ASN A 131 3.42 9.84 3.49
N PHE A 132 2.65 10.86 3.15
CA PHE A 132 2.88 12.24 3.59
C PHE A 132 2.43 12.50 5.04
N THR A 133 1.55 11.66 5.58
CA THR A 133 0.93 11.86 6.90
C THR A 133 1.32 10.80 7.93
N VAL A 134 1.78 9.62 7.48
CA VAL A 134 2.26 8.54 8.36
C VAL A 134 3.52 7.89 7.77
N GLY A 135 4.35 7.31 8.62
CA GLY A 135 5.60 6.65 8.20
C GLY A 135 6.75 7.63 8.01
N SER A 136 7.62 7.38 7.01
CA SER A 136 8.92 8.05 6.86
C SER A 136 8.82 9.57 6.65
N PHE A 137 7.74 10.05 6.05
CA PHE A 137 7.57 11.49 5.77
C PHE A 137 6.75 12.22 6.84
N ARG A 138 6.19 11.50 7.83
CA ARG A 138 5.36 12.11 8.89
C ARG A 138 6.08 13.26 9.60
N GLY A 139 7.37 13.10 9.90
CA GLY A 139 8.16 14.16 10.54
C GLY A 139 8.37 15.42 9.70
N MET A 140 8.14 15.35 8.37
CA MET A 140 8.17 16.53 7.50
C MET A 140 6.90 17.36 7.65
N LEU A 141 5.78 16.71 7.96
CA LEU A 141 4.53 17.41 8.23
C LEU A 141 4.65 18.33 9.47
N ASP A 142 5.42 17.91 10.48
CA ASP A 142 5.61 18.71 11.70
C ASP A 142 6.49 19.95 11.48
N THR A 143 7.42 19.87 10.53
CA THR A 143 8.30 21.01 10.17
C THR A 143 7.66 21.96 9.16
N GLY A 144 6.52 21.63 8.56
CA GLY A 144 5.87 22.44 7.53
C GLY A 144 6.52 22.35 6.15
N GLU A 145 7.47 21.42 5.94
CA GLU A 145 8.23 21.29 4.70
C GLU A 145 8.32 19.83 4.25
N LEU A 146 7.78 19.55 3.07
CA LEU A 146 7.90 18.27 2.38
C LEU A 146 9.15 18.32 1.47
N ARG A 147 10.28 17.83 1.96
CA ARG A 147 11.58 17.87 1.26
C ARG A 147 11.87 16.53 0.61
N LEU A 148 11.62 16.41 -0.70
CA LEU A 148 11.77 15.14 -1.45
C LEU A 148 12.51 15.35 -2.77
N PRO A 149 13.27 14.34 -3.26
CA PRO A 149 13.92 14.37 -4.57
C PRO A 149 12.97 13.92 -5.68
N ALA A 150 11.73 14.46 -5.70
CA ALA A 150 10.66 14.00 -6.59
C ALA A 150 10.38 14.96 -7.78
N GLY A 151 11.17 16.03 -7.93
CA GLY A 151 11.02 16.98 -9.03
C GLY A 151 9.64 17.62 -9.11
N GLU A 152 9.22 17.99 -10.32
CA GLU A 152 7.97 18.72 -10.59
C GLU A 152 6.96 17.87 -11.38
N ALA A 153 7.28 16.62 -11.69
CA ALA A 153 6.42 15.77 -12.50
C ALA A 153 5.09 15.46 -11.79
N PRO A 154 3.95 15.52 -12.50
CA PRO A 154 2.68 15.12 -11.94
C PRO A 154 2.61 13.60 -11.80
N PHE A 155 1.92 13.14 -10.76
CA PHE A 155 1.79 11.73 -10.44
C PHE A 155 0.38 11.42 -9.90
N PRO A 156 -0.24 10.28 -10.22
CA PRO A 156 -1.60 9.95 -9.77
C PRO A 156 -1.57 9.28 -8.38
N PHE A 157 -1.30 10.07 -7.33
CA PHE A 157 -1.27 9.60 -5.94
C PHE A 157 -2.59 8.99 -5.52
N VAL A 158 -2.55 7.87 -4.80
CA VAL A 158 -3.73 7.12 -4.37
C VAL A 158 -3.96 7.19 -2.86
N ASP A 159 -5.21 7.27 -2.46
CA ASP A 159 -5.64 7.14 -1.06
C ASP A 159 -5.71 5.65 -0.68
N THR A 160 -5.19 5.29 0.49
CA THR A 160 -5.20 3.87 0.93
C THR A 160 -6.61 3.32 1.16
N ARG A 161 -7.61 4.18 1.34
CA ARG A 161 -9.04 3.78 1.38
C ARG A 161 -9.54 3.27 0.03
N ASP A 162 -9.01 3.80 -1.09
CA ASP A 162 -9.33 3.33 -2.44
C ASP A 162 -8.64 1.99 -2.73
N ILE A 163 -7.40 1.83 -2.32
CA ILE A 163 -6.68 0.55 -2.39
C ILE A 163 -7.48 -0.53 -1.65
N ALA A 164 -7.91 -0.21 -0.42
CA ALA A 164 -8.69 -1.13 0.39
C ALA A 164 -10.06 -1.46 -0.26
N ALA A 165 -10.72 -0.46 -0.86
CA ALA A 165 -12.01 -0.65 -1.52
C ALA A 165 -11.88 -1.63 -2.70
N VAL A 166 -10.84 -1.47 -3.52
CA VAL A 166 -10.55 -2.40 -4.64
C VAL A 166 -10.19 -3.78 -4.13
N ALA A 167 -9.36 -3.88 -3.06
CA ALA A 167 -9.00 -5.16 -2.46
C ALA A 167 -10.24 -5.90 -1.90
N VAL A 168 -11.13 -5.19 -1.19
CA VAL A 168 -12.38 -5.78 -0.67
C VAL A 168 -13.34 -6.15 -1.80
N ALA A 169 -13.41 -5.37 -2.88
CA ALA A 169 -14.20 -5.74 -4.06
C ALA A 169 -13.63 -7.00 -4.73
N ALA A 170 -12.31 -7.12 -4.85
CA ALA A 170 -11.63 -8.28 -5.42
C ALA A 170 -11.78 -9.55 -4.58
N LEU A 171 -11.92 -9.42 -3.26
CA LEU A 171 -12.10 -10.54 -2.33
C LEU A 171 -13.56 -11.01 -2.21
N ALA A 172 -14.52 -10.32 -2.83
CA ALA A 172 -15.90 -10.79 -2.94
C ALA A 172 -16.00 -12.03 -3.86
N PRO A 173 -17.01 -12.89 -3.70
CA PRO A 173 -17.12 -14.14 -4.47
C PRO A 173 -16.99 -13.99 -5.98
N ASP A 174 -17.57 -12.91 -6.56
CA ASP A 174 -17.53 -12.59 -7.98
C ASP A 174 -16.61 -11.39 -8.28
N GLY A 175 -15.64 -11.13 -7.40
CA GLY A 175 -14.75 -9.99 -7.51
C GLY A 175 -13.76 -10.09 -8.68
N PRO A 176 -13.18 -8.98 -9.13
CA PRO A 176 -12.21 -8.97 -10.20
C PRO A 176 -10.93 -9.71 -9.82
N THR A 177 -10.31 -10.33 -10.85
CA THR A 177 -9.03 -11.05 -10.74
C THR A 177 -7.99 -10.46 -11.69
N GLY A 178 -6.73 -10.90 -11.57
CA GLY A 178 -5.62 -10.42 -12.38
C GLY A 178 -5.10 -9.05 -11.92
N PRO A 179 -4.34 -8.36 -12.79
CA PRO A 179 -3.76 -7.05 -12.47
C PRO A 179 -4.83 -5.95 -12.33
N LEU A 180 -4.85 -5.29 -11.20
CA LEU A 180 -5.76 -4.21 -10.85
C LEU A 180 -4.94 -2.94 -10.52
N PRO A 181 -4.66 -2.09 -11.51
CA PRO A 181 -3.97 -0.82 -11.27
C PRO A 181 -4.87 0.10 -10.44
N VAL A 182 -4.34 0.66 -9.35
CA VAL A 182 -5.11 1.55 -8.46
C VAL A 182 -4.41 2.89 -8.34
N THR A 183 -5.02 3.91 -8.90
CA THR A 183 -4.50 5.29 -8.92
C THR A 183 -5.47 6.24 -8.27
N GLY A 184 -5.00 7.46 -7.94
CA GLY A 184 -5.90 8.57 -7.73
C GLY A 184 -6.66 8.97 -9.00
N PRO A 185 -7.64 9.88 -8.89
CA PRO A 185 -8.51 10.26 -10.02
C PRO A 185 -7.83 11.22 -11.01
N GLU A 186 -6.67 11.72 -10.67
CA GLU A 186 -5.93 12.72 -11.44
C GLU A 186 -4.42 12.66 -11.15
N SER A 187 -3.60 13.09 -12.12
CA SER A 187 -2.17 13.28 -11.89
C SER A 187 -1.91 14.71 -11.40
N VAL A 188 -1.30 14.83 -10.22
CA VAL A 188 -1.01 16.11 -9.58
C VAL A 188 0.46 16.18 -9.13
N THR A 189 1.00 17.40 -8.98
CA THR A 189 2.36 17.59 -8.46
C THR A 189 2.41 17.42 -6.95
N HIS A 190 3.62 17.22 -6.41
CA HIS A 190 3.85 17.26 -4.96
C HIS A 190 3.49 18.63 -4.34
N HIS A 191 3.58 19.73 -5.12
CA HIS A 191 3.08 21.04 -4.71
C HIS A 191 1.58 21.01 -4.44
N ALA A 192 0.78 20.48 -5.38
CA ALA A 192 -0.67 20.40 -5.21
C ALA A 192 -1.08 19.52 -3.99
N VAL A 193 -0.33 18.45 -3.72
CA VAL A 193 -0.56 17.64 -2.50
C VAL A 193 -0.22 18.45 -1.24
N ALA A 194 0.88 19.20 -1.24
CA ALA A 194 1.26 20.05 -0.11
C ALA A 194 0.23 21.17 0.14
N GLU A 195 -0.24 21.83 -0.91
CA GLU A 195 -1.31 22.84 -0.84
C GLU A 195 -2.62 22.27 -0.28
N ALA A 196 -2.99 21.06 -0.67
CA ALA A 196 -4.18 20.38 -0.13
C ALA A 196 -4.06 20.11 1.38
N LEU A 197 -2.87 19.69 1.83
CA LEU A 197 -2.57 19.47 3.25
C LEU A 197 -2.51 20.79 4.02
N GLU A 198 -1.90 21.84 3.47
CA GLU A 198 -1.88 23.19 4.06
C GLU A 198 -3.30 23.72 4.30
N ALA A 199 -4.14 23.65 3.27
CA ALA A 199 -5.53 24.11 3.34
C ALA A 199 -6.35 23.34 4.38
N ALA A 200 -6.17 22.02 4.49
CA ALA A 200 -6.91 21.19 5.43
C ALA A 200 -6.42 21.36 6.89
N LEU A 201 -5.11 21.55 7.08
CA LEU A 201 -4.50 21.67 8.41
C LEU A 201 -4.55 23.11 8.96
N GLY A 202 -4.82 24.11 8.12
CA GLY A 202 -4.83 25.53 8.51
C GLY A 202 -3.48 26.06 8.94
N ARG A 203 -2.36 25.46 8.50
CA ARG A 203 -1.00 25.86 8.81
C ARG A 203 -0.09 25.67 7.61
N PRO A 204 0.99 26.49 7.45
CA PRO A 204 1.90 26.39 6.33
C PRO A 204 2.46 24.98 6.15
N PHE A 205 2.36 24.47 4.92
CA PHE A 205 2.98 23.23 4.51
C PHE A 205 3.31 23.32 3.02
N ARG A 206 4.59 23.19 2.67
CA ARG A 206 5.04 23.37 1.29
C ARG A 206 5.98 22.27 0.83
N TYR A 207 5.91 21.93 -0.43
CA TYR A 207 6.87 21.04 -1.08
C TYR A 207 8.15 21.81 -1.45
N ILE A 208 9.30 21.20 -1.17
CA ILE A 208 10.62 21.70 -1.53
C ILE A 208 11.37 20.57 -2.23
N PRO A 209 11.60 20.66 -3.55
CA PRO A 209 12.43 19.69 -4.24
C PRO A 209 13.89 19.83 -3.76
N VAL A 210 14.49 18.70 -3.39
CA VAL A 210 15.86 18.63 -2.89
C VAL A 210 16.67 17.56 -3.63
N PRO A 211 18.00 17.67 -3.68
CA PRO A 211 18.84 16.58 -4.18
C PRO A 211 18.69 15.29 -3.36
N ALA A 212 18.87 14.13 -4.03
CA ALA A 212 18.80 12.81 -3.38
C ALA A 212 19.70 12.72 -2.14
N ALA A 213 20.94 13.20 -2.23
CA ALA A 213 21.89 13.16 -1.10
C ALA A 213 21.40 13.95 0.13
N GLU A 214 20.73 15.10 -0.07
CA GLU A 214 20.16 15.88 1.04
C GLU A 214 18.98 15.13 1.68
N PHE A 215 18.12 14.52 0.86
CA PHE A 215 17.00 13.72 1.34
C PHE A 215 17.47 12.49 2.15
N ILE A 216 18.48 11.76 1.67
CA ILE A 216 19.06 10.61 2.37
C ILE A 216 19.62 11.04 3.73
N ALA A 217 20.42 12.11 3.77
CA ALA A 217 20.96 12.66 5.02
C ALA A 217 19.86 13.08 6.00
N LEU A 218 18.74 13.64 5.51
CA LEU A 218 17.59 13.98 6.32
C LEU A 218 16.93 12.74 6.93
N LEU A 219 16.78 11.64 6.18
CA LEU A 219 16.23 10.40 6.70
C LEU A 219 17.17 9.74 7.72
N GLU A 220 18.49 9.72 7.47
CA GLU A 220 19.50 9.22 8.42
C GLU A 220 19.45 9.98 9.76
N SER A 221 19.32 11.31 9.72
CA SER A 221 19.18 12.14 10.92
C SER A 221 17.93 11.80 11.75
N ARG A 222 16.95 11.13 11.14
CA ARG A 222 15.70 10.66 11.77
C ARG A 222 15.74 9.18 12.15
N GLY A 223 16.90 8.52 12.01
CA GLY A 223 17.12 7.14 12.42
C GLY A 223 16.79 6.07 11.36
N PHE A 224 16.58 6.45 10.10
CA PHE A 224 16.45 5.51 9.00
C PHE A 224 17.85 5.08 8.49
N THR A 225 17.94 3.89 7.90
CA THR A 225 19.20 3.42 7.30
C THR A 225 19.49 4.11 5.98
N HIS A 226 20.76 4.21 5.61
CA HIS A 226 21.22 4.74 4.33
C HIS A 226 20.56 3.99 3.16
N SER A 227 20.56 2.66 3.18
CA SER A 227 19.96 1.82 2.14
C SER A 227 18.45 2.07 1.95
N TYR A 228 17.72 2.36 3.02
CA TYR A 228 16.32 2.74 2.92
C TYR A 228 16.15 4.13 2.30
N GLY A 229 17.05 5.06 2.62
CA GLY A 229 17.11 6.38 2.00
C GLY A 229 17.38 6.30 0.49
N ASP A 230 18.35 5.48 0.07
CA ASP A 230 18.67 5.21 -1.34
C ASP A 230 17.48 4.62 -2.09
N PHE A 231 16.84 3.61 -1.52
CA PHE A 231 15.64 2.98 -2.10
C PHE A 231 14.53 4.01 -2.36
N LEU A 232 14.23 4.86 -1.36
CA LEU A 232 13.19 5.88 -1.52
C LEU A 232 13.61 6.98 -2.51
N ALA A 233 14.88 7.39 -2.50
CA ALA A 233 15.40 8.40 -3.42
C ALA A 233 15.36 7.93 -4.89
N ASP A 234 15.70 6.65 -5.14
CA ASP A 234 15.61 6.05 -6.48
C ASP A 234 14.14 6.01 -6.95
N ALA A 235 13.24 5.54 -6.12
CA ALA A 235 11.82 5.45 -6.43
C ALA A 235 11.20 6.84 -6.72
N LEU A 236 11.55 7.88 -5.93
CA LEU A 236 11.12 9.25 -6.15
C LEU A 236 11.78 9.86 -7.39
N GLY A 237 13.04 9.54 -7.64
CA GLY A 237 13.78 9.98 -8.82
C GLY A 237 13.15 9.47 -10.14
N LYS A 238 12.61 8.27 -10.16
CA LYS A 238 11.87 7.72 -11.32
C LYS A 238 10.62 8.55 -11.63
N VAL A 239 9.94 9.06 -10.61
CA VAL A 239 8.84 10.00 -10.77
C VAL A 239 9.36 11.34 -11.30
N ALA A 240 10.43 11.88 -10.68
CA ALA A 240 10.97 13.20 -10.99
C ALA A 240 11.42 13.38 -12.45
N ASN A 241 12.04 12.37 -13.04
CA ASN A 241 12.60 12.44 -14.39
C ASN A 241 11.57 12.11 -15.49
N GLY A 242 10.31 11.85 -15.12
CA GLY A 242 9.25 11.51 -16.08
C GLY A 242 9.46 10.17 -16.80
N SER A 243 10.40 9.33 -16.35
CA SER A 243 10.62 7.99 -16.92
C SER A 243 9.43 7.07 -16.68
N PHE A 244 8.56 7.46 -15.78
CA PHE A 244 7.43 6.67 -15.33
C PHE A 244 6.12 7.46 -15.46
N VAL A 245 5.55 7.46 -16.68
CA VAL A 245 4.23 8.05 -16.93
C VAL A 245 3.17 6.99 -16.64
N ILE A 246 2.42 7.17 -15.57
CA ILE A 246 1.34 6.28 -15.20
C ILE A 246 0.01 6.90 -15.62
N PRO A 247 -0.76 6.24 -16.50
CA PRO A 247 -2.11 6.67 -16.81
C PRO A 247 -3.02 6.54 -15.59
N VAL A 248 -3.97 7.46 -15.45
CA VAL A 248 -5.02 7.35 -14.45
C VAL A 248 -5.91 6.15 -14.78
N ALA A 249 -6.10 5.26 -13.80
CA ALA A 249 -6.93 4.06 -13.95
C ALA A 249 -8.36 4.30 -13.44
N ASP A 250 -9.32 3.67 -14.08
CA ASP A 250 -10.74 3.68 -13.70
C ASP A 250 -11.14 2.54 -12.75
N THR A 251 -10.18 1.81 -12.21
CA THR A 251 -10.39 0.59 -11.41
C THR A 251 -11.29 0.84 -10.19
N VAL A 252 -11.09 1.97 -9.49
CA VAL A 252 -11.94 2.33 -8.34
C VAL A 252 -13.37 2.57 -8.78
N GLU A 253 -13.58 3.32 -9.87
CA GLU A 253 -14.92 3.60 -10.38
C GLU A 253 -15.62 2.33 -10.86
N ARG A 254 -14.92 1.51 -11.63
CA ARG A 254 -15.44 0.27 -12.20
C ARG A 254 -15.85 -0.75 -11.15
N HIS A 255 -15.05 -0.93 -10.10
CA HIS A 255 -15.26 -2.00 -9.13
C HIS A 255 -15.84 -1.54 -7.78
N CYS A 256 -15.81 -0.23 -7.49
CA CYS A 256 -16.33 0.30 -6.23
C CYS A 256 -17.55 1.25 -6.44
N GLY A 257 -17.95 1.55 -7.68
CA GLY A 257 -19.13 2.36 -8.00
C GLY A 257 -18.99 3.84 -7.62
N ARG A 258 -17.78 4.33 -7.38
CA ARG A 258 -17.47 5.73 -7.09
C ARG A 258 -16.10 6.10 -7.65
N ARG A 259 -15.85 7.38 -7.85
CA ARG A 259 -14.49 7.82 -8.18
C ARG A 259 -13.52 7.63 -7.02
N ALA A 260 -12.23 7.57 -7.32
CA ALA A 260 -11.18 7.63 -6.32
C ALA A 260 -11.15 8.98 -5.59
N TYR A 261 -10.61 9.01 -4.36
CA TYR A 261 -10.46 10.23 -3.57
C TYR A 261 -9.35 11.12 -4.13
N THR A 262 -9.64 12.42 -4.19
CA THR A 262 -8.65 13.45 -4.54
C THR A 262 -7.70 13.73 -3.37
N PRO A 263 -6.51 14.33 -3.60
CA PRO A 263 -5.63 14.81 -2.54
C PRO A 263 -6.33 15.74 -1.54
N ALA A 264 -7.24 16.59 -2.02
CA ALA A 264 -8.00 17.48 -1.15
C ALA A 264 -9.00 16.73 -0.24
N GLU A 265 -9.63 15.67 -0.73
CA GLU A 265 -10.51 14.82 0.09
C GLU A 265 -9.72 13.99 1.10
N PHE A 266 -8.55 13.47 0.69
CA PHE A 266 -7.61 12.83 1.59
C PHE A 266 -7.18 13.76 2.73
N ALA A 267 -6.72 14.98 2.38
CA ALA A 267 -6.23 15.96 3.36
C ALA A 267 -7.31 16.37 4.36
N ARG A 268 -8.56 16.63 3.90
CA ARG A 268 -9.69 16.91 4.79
C ARG A 268 -10.01 15.77 5.75
N HIS A 269 -10.00 14.54 5.25
CA HIS A 269 -10.23 13.37 6.10
C HIS A 269 -9.13 13.22 7.15
N PHE A 270 -7.87 13.39 6.75
CA PHE A 270 -6.73 13.34 7.67
C PHE A 270 -6.80 14.40 8.77
N ALA A 271 -7.21 15.63 8.42
CA ALA A 271 -7.32 16.71 9.39
C ALA A 271 -8.44 16.52 10.44
N GLN A 272 -9.41 15.62 10.17
CA GLN A 272 -10.53 15.29 11.05
C GLN A 272 -10.31 14.03 11.88
N SER A 273 -9.27 13.23 11.58
CA SER A 273 -8.95 11.97 12.26
C SER A 273 -7.90 12.16 13.36
#